data_41ce20eb5813aed4b7580fd18406e8ab
#
_entry.id   41ce20eb5813aed4b7580fd18406e8ab
#
_cell.length_a   1.000
_cell.length_b   1.000
_cell.length_c   1.000
_cell.angle_alpha   90.00
_cell.angle_beta   90.00
_cell.angle_gamma   90.00
#
_symmetry.space_group_name_H-M   'P 1'
#
loop_
_entity.id
_entity.type
_entity.pdbx_description
1 polymer ?
#
loop_
_entity_poly.entity_id
_entity_poly.type
_entity_poly.pdbx_seq_one_letter_code
_entity_poly.pdbx_strand_id
1 'polypeptide(L)'
;KTAEAVAARYFASQPASQRGFVRAAPAPYRAFEKTVSKHTHQTHCIIGSRAFGISEDRRLPLALVTNILGGPCANSLLNIVVREKNGLSYNIEASYTPYGDTGIVAIYFSSDHSNAEQCIELIEGQLHKLRTVPLTARQLSMAKKQFIAQLAISSESNESYMLGAGKSLLVHDGIDTMEQVYAKVRALTARQLTEVAEEVFSDMSRLIYK
;
A
#
# COMPACT_ATOMS: atom_id res chain seq x y z
N LYS A 1 -5.22 -18.67 34.19
CA LYS A 1 -5.13 -19.55 33.00
C LYS A 1 -4.22 -18.84 32.00
N THR A 2 -3.20 -19.52 31.53
CA THR A 2 -2.32 -18.98 30.48
C THR A 2 -3.07 -18.93 29.13
N ALA A 3 -2.72 -17.96 28.28
CA ALA A 3 -3.31 -17.86 26.94
C ALA A 3 -3.14 -19.16 26.13
N GLU A 4 -2.02 -19.84 26.31
CA GLU A 4 -1.70 -21.14 25.70
C GLU A 4 -2.69 -22.23 26.11
N ALA A 5 -3.03 -22.33 27.40
CA ALA A 5 -4.01 -23.31 27.89
C ALA A 5 -5.44 -23.04 27.37
N VAL A 6 -5.78 -21.77 27.16
CA VAL A 6 -7.05 -21.37 26.55
C VAL A 6 -7.06 -21.73 25.08
N ALA A 7 -6.01 -21.39 24.34
CA ALA A 7 -5.88 -21.74 22.92
C ALA A 7 -5.93 -23.25 22.69
N ALA A 8 -5.20 -24.04 23.48
CA ALA A 8 -5.21 -25.50 23.40
C ALA A 8 -6.63 -26.07 23.63
N ARG A 9 -7.38 -25.53 24.60
CA ARG A 9 -8.75 -25.99 24.89
C ARG A 9 -9.72 -25.82 23.71
N TYR A 10 -9.59 -24.73 22.92
CA TYR A 10 -10.53 -24.40 21.85
C TYR A 10 -10.05 -24.83 20.46
N PHE A 11 -8.75 -24.95 20.25
CA PHE A 11 -8.18 -25.17 18.92
C PHE A 11 -7.47 -26.52 18.74
N ALA A 12 -7.00 -27.19 19.81
CA ALA A 12 -6.23 -28.42 19.68
C ALA A 12 -7.03 -29.58 19.05
N SER A 13 -8.35 -29.57 19.17
CA SER A 13 -9.23 -30.59 18.58
C SER A 13 -9.65 -30.28 17.14
N GLN A 14 -9.27 -29.11 16.60
CA GLN A 14 -9.62 -28.77 15.22
C GLN A 14 -8.81 -29.64 14.25
N PRO A 15 -9.46 -30.35 13.32
CA PRO A 15 -8.73 -31.15 12.34
C PRO A 15 -7.89 -30.25 11.46
N ALA A 16 -6.66 -30.68 11.16
CA ALA A 16 -5.85 -30.03 10.15
C ALA A 16 -6.58 -30.06 8.82
N SER A 17 -6.91 -28.89 8.29
CA SER A 17 -7.54 -28.78 6.98
C SER A 17 -6.56 -29.19 5.90
N GLN A 18 -6.83 -30.27 5.19
CA GLN A 18 -6.12 -30.57 3.95
C GLN A 18 -6.66 -29.64 2.85
N ARG A 19 -5.78 -28.85 2.25
CA ARG A 19 -6.17 -28.02 1.10
C ARG A 19 -6.59 -28.94 -0.05
N GLY A 20 -7.88 -28.93 -0.39
CA GLY A 20 -8.45 -29.70 -1.50
C GLY A 20 -8.17 -29.10 -2.88
N PHE A 21 -7.31 -28.07 -2.98
CA PHE A 21 -6.98 -27.41 -4.26
C PHE A 21 -5.51 -27.02 -4.32
N VAL A 22 -4.98 -27.03 -5.53
CA VAL A 22 -3.66 -26.47 -5.84
C VAL A 22 -3.85 -24.99 -6.17
N ARG A 23 -3.12 -24.12 -5.45
CA ARG A 23 -3.15 -22.68 -5.73
C ARG A 23 -2.46 -22.41 -7.06
N ALA A 24 -3.21 -21.88 -8.04
CA ALA A 24 -2.63 -21.42 -9.29
C ALA A 24 -1.87 -20.10 -9.08
N ALA A 25 -0.74 -19.96 -9.79
CA ALA A 25 -0.05 -18.68 -9.84
C ALA A 25 -0.95 -17.60 -10.46
N PRO A 26 -0.83 -16.33 -10.01
CA PRO A 26 -1.59 -15.23 -10.62
C PRO A 26 -1.31 -15.13 -12.12
N ALA A 27 -2.35 -14.95 -12.93
CA ALA A 27 -2.21 -14.74 -14.38
C ALA A 27 -1.30 -13.53 -14.67
N PRO A 28 -0.60 -13.46 -15.80
CA PRO A 28 0.17 -12.28 -16.18
C PRO A 28 -0.67 -11.01 -16.10
N TYR A 29 -0.11 -9.96 -15.51
CA TYR A 29 -0.78 -8.66 -15.44
C TYR A 29 -0.79 -8.01 -16.82
N ARG A 30 -1.93 -7.41 -17.16
CA ARG A 30 -2.10 -6.54 -18.33
C ARG A 30 -2.90 -5.33 -17.87
N ALA A 31 -2.37 -4.14 -18.07
CA ALA A 31 -3.09 -2.92 -17.78
C ALA A 31 -4.35 -2.81 -18.64
N PHE A 32 -5.36 -2.20 -18.09
CA PHE A 32 -6.63 -1.93 -18.76
C PHE A 32 -7.18 -0.56 -18.35
N GLU A 33 -8.01 -0.01 -19.20
CA GLU A 33 -8.85 1.15 -18.89
C GLU A 33 -10.30 0.80 -19.10
N LYS A 34 -11.15 1.07 -18.11
CA LYS A 34 -12.57 0.78 -18.18
C LYS A 34 -13.39 1.87 -17.49
N THR A 35 -14.35 2.40 -18.21
CA THR A 35 -15.38 3.30 -17.68
C THR A 35 -16.71 2.56 -17.61
N VAL A 36 -17.40 2.71 -16.47
CA VAL A 36 -18.72 2.11 -16.22
C VAL A 36 -19.67 3.21 -15.80
N SER A 37 -20.76 3.39 -16.56
CA SER A 37 -21.81 4.32 -16.18
C SER A 37 -22.72 3.69 -15.11
N LYS A 38 -22.87 4.37 -13.98
CA LYS A 38 -23.65 3.93 -12.80
C LYS A 38 -24.59 5.02 -12.28
N HIS A 39 -24.69 6.15 -12.98
CA HIS A 39 -25.48 7.31 -12.56
C HIS A 39 -25.17 7.74 -11.11
N THR A 40 -23.89 7.75 -10.76
CA THR A 40 -23.43 8.20 -9.44
C THR A 40 -23.38 9.72 -9.38
N HIS A 41 -23.54 10.31 -8.20
CA HIS A 41 -23.41 11.77 -8.03
C HIS A 41 -21.98 12.27 -8.22
N GLN A 42 -20.99 11.40 -8.01
CA GLN A 42 -19.58 11.68 -8.17
C GLN A 42 -18.92 10.61 -9.05
N THR A 43 -17.83 10.98 -9.69
CA THR A 43 -16.92 10.00 -10.31
C THR A 43 -16.09 9.36 -9.21
N HIS A 44 -16.05 8.03 -9.22
CA HIS A 44 -15.14 7.21 -8.42
C HIS A 44 -14.10 6.58 -9.34
N CYS A 45 -12.84 6.76 -9.03
CA CYS A 45 -11.75 6.22 -9.83
C CYS A 45 -10.79 5.40 -8.99
N ILE A 46 -10.37 4.25 -9.52
CA ILE A 46 -9.26 3.47 -9.02
C ILE A 46 -8.19 3.40 -10.10
N ILE A 47 -6.97 3.81 -9.77
CA ILE A 47 -5.78 3.63 -10.59
C ILE A 47 -4.89 2.64 -9.86
N GLY A 48 -4.58 1.49 -10.47
CA GLY A 48 -3.86 0.45 -9.75
C GLY A 48 -3.05 -0.46 -10.64
N SER A 49 -2.11 -1.16 -10.04
CA SER A 49 -1.24 -2.12 -10.71
C SER A 49 -0.94 -3.31 -9.82
N ARG A 50 -0.41 -4.37 -10.45
CA ARG A 50 0.20 -5.46 -9.71
C ARG A 50 1.45 -4.95 -9.01
N ALA A 51 1.71 -5.51 -7.82
CA ALA A 51 2.83 -5.16 -6.97
C ALA A 51 3.46 -6.41 -6.34
N PHE A 52 4.48 -6.21 -5.52
CA PHE A 52 5.25 -7.26 -4.85
C PHE A 52 4.44 -8.02 -3.82
N GLY A 53 4.72 -9.30 -3.70
CA GLY A 53 4.17 -10.17 -2.67
C GLY A 53 4.82 -9.93 -1.30
N ILE A 54 4.24 -10.58 -0.27
CA ILE A 54 4.64 -10.36 1.12
C ILE A 54 6.06 -10.86 1.44
N SER A 55 6.58 -11.82 0.68
CA SER A 55 7.93 -12.40 0.87
C SER A 55 9.02 -11.65 0.11
N GLU A 56 8.67 -10.65 -0.69
CA GLU A 56 9.65 -9.91 -1.49
C GLU A 56 10.26 -8.75 -0.69
N ASP A 57 11.58 -8.60 -0.74
CA ASP A 57 12.30 -7.51 -0.05
C ASP A 57 11.89 -6.12 -0.56
N ARG A 58 11.49 -6.04 -1.84
CA ARG A 58 11.03 -4.81 -2.49
C ARG A 58 9.70 -4.28 -1.96
N ARG A 59 8.99 -5.06 -1.14
CA ARG A 59 7.74 -4.64 -0.48
C ARG A 59 7.92 -3.43 0.45
N LEU A 60 9.06 -3.35 1.15
CA LEU A 60 9.28 -2.27 2.11
C LEU A 60 9.55 -0.91 1.44
N PRO A 61 10.44 -0.78 0.43
CA PRO A 61 10.56 0.48 -0.32
C PRO A 61 9.24 0.84 -1.04
N LEU A 62 8.47 -0.13 -1.55
CA LEU A 62 7.17 0.15 -2.15
C LEU A 62 6.16 0.66 -1.12
N ALA A 63 6.12 0.10 0.08
CA ALA A 63 5.27 0.60 1.15
C ALA A 63 5.60 2.05 1.52
N LEU A 64 6.89 2.40 1.60
CA LEU A 64 7.32 3.77 1.88
C LEU A 64 6.95 4.73 0.74
N VAL A 65 7.20 4.36 -0.53
CA VAL A 65 6.86 5.26 -1.65
C VAL A 65 5.35 5.43 -1.82
N THR A 66 4.56 4.39 -1.58
CA THR A 66 3.09 4.48 -1.57
C THR A 66 2.59 5.37 -0.43
N ASN A 67 3.22 5.29 0.75
CA ASN A 67 2.92 6.18 1.88
C ASN A 67 3.24 7.64 1.57
N ILE A 68 4.35 7.93 0.90
CA ILE A 68 4.71 9.27 0.42
C ILE A 68 3.68 9.77 -0.60
N LEU A 69 3.26 8.91 -1.51
CA LEU A 69 2.32 9.25 -2.58
C LEU A 69 0.96 9.65 -2.02
N GLY A 70 0.31 8.79 -1.26
CA GLY A 70 -1.07 9.00 -0.80
C GLY A 70 -1.40 8.31 0.52
N GLY A 71 -0.42 8.19 1.43
CA GLY A 71 -0.63 7.67 2.78
C GLY A 71 -1.55 8.57 3.64
N PRO A 72 -1.85 8.15 4.87
CA PRO A 72 -2.91 8.74 5.70
C PRO A 72 -2.60 10.17 6.20
N CYS A 73 -1.40 10.67 6.00
CA CYS A 73 -1.03 12.01 6.45
C CYS A 73 -1.41 13.08 5.43
N ALA A 74 -1.87 14.22 5.90
CA ALA A 74 -2.26 15.37 5.08
C ALA A 74 -1.15 15.92 4.18
N ASN A 75 0.12 15.66 4.50
CA ASN A 75 1.30 16.06 3.72
C ASN A 75 1.70 15.03 2.64
N SER A 76 0.90 13.99 2.38
CA SER A 76 1.15 13.12 1.24
C SER A 76 0.98 13.87 -0.09
N LEU A 77 1.70 13.44 -1.12
CA LEU A 77 1.76 14.17 -2.40
C LEU A 77 0.38 14.38 -3.03
N LEU A 78 -0.45 13.33 -3.03
CA LEU A 78 -1.80 13.40 -3.61
C LEU A 78 -2.71 14.31 -2.79
N ASN A 79 -2.68 14.23 -1.45
CA ASN A 79 -3.45 15.15 -0.61
C ASN A 79 -3.06 16.60 -0.89
N ILE A 80 -1.77 16.91 -0.95
CA ILE A 80 -1.30 18.27 -1.24
C ILE A 80 -1.77 18.73 -2.61
N VAL A 81 -1.58 17.92 -3.65
CA VAL A 81 -1.77 18.37 -5.03
C VAL A 81 -3.23 18.34 -5.44
N VAL A 82 -3.98 17.31 -5.10
CA VAL A 82 -5.36 17.15 -5.57
C VAL A 82 -6.35 17.82 -4.63
N ARG A 83 -6.16 17.65 -3.31
CA ARG A 83 -7.08 18.17 -2.30
C ARG A 83 -6.74 19.59 -1.86
N GLU A 84 -5.56 19.83 -1.29
CA GLU A 84 -5.24 21.09 -0.62
C GLU A 84 -5.02 22.26 -1.61
N LYS A 85 -4.28 22.01 -2.71
CA LYS A 85 -3.96 23.06 -3.67
C LYS A 85 -5.06 23.31 -4.69
N ASN A 86 -5.77 22.28 -5.11
CA ASN A 86 -6.73 22.39 -6.21
C ASN A 86 -8.19 22.16 -5.78
N GLY A 87 -8.45 21.60 -4.59
CA GLY A 87 -9.82 21.38 -4.08
C GLY A 87 -10.68 20.43 -4.93
N LEU A 88 -10.06 19.51 -5.69
CA LEU A 88 -10.74 18.70 -6.69
C LEU A 88 -11.34 17.41 -6.13
N SER A 89 -10.87 16.97 -4.97
CA SER A 89 -11.32 15.73 -4.33
C SER A 89 -11.30 15.88 -2.82
N TYR A 90 -12.31 15.36 -2.14
CA TYR A 90 -12.34 15.28 -0.68
C TYR A 90 -11.66 14.02 -0.15
N ASN A 91 -11.69 12.95 -0.93
CA ASN A 91 -11.10 11.66 -0.54
C ASN A 91 -10.17 11.17 -1.64
N ILE A 92 -8.88 11.16 -1.32
CA ILE A 92 -7.84 10.62 -2.18
C ILE A 92 -6.82 9.89 -1.31
N GLU A 93 -6.54 8.64 -1.66
CA GLU A 93 -5.61 7.79 -0.93
C GLU A 93 -4.85 6.85 -1.86
N ALA A 94 -3.66 6.45 -1.46
CA ALA A 94 -2.90 5.38 -2.08
C ALA A 94 -2.63 4.29 -1.05
N SER A 95 -2.86 3.05 -1.44
CA SER A 95 -2.67 1.87 -0.61
C SER A 95 -1.84 0.81 -1.32
N TYR A 96 -1.08 0.05 -0.53
CA TYR A 96 -0.37 -1.13 -1.00
C TYR A 96 -0.73 -2.33 -0.13
N THR A 97 -1.23 -3.37 -0.76
CA THR A 97 -1.62 -4.62 -0.10
C THR A 97 -0.79 -5.78 -0.65
N PRO A 98 0.19 -6.29 0.10
CA PRO A 98 0.93 -7.51 -0.27
C PRO A 98 0.11 -8.76 0.06
N TYR A 99 0.07 -9.71 -0.88
CA TYR A 99 -0.48 -11.06 -0.73
C TYR A 99 0.67 -12.09 -0.75
N GLY A 100 0.37 -13.36 -0.58
CA GLY A 100 1.38 -14.42 -0.50
C GLY A 100 2.23 -14.57 -1.76
N ASP A 101 1.67 -14.34 -2.93
CA ASP A 101 2.28 -14.57 -4.25
C ASP A 101 2.20 -13.36 -5.20
N THR A 102 1.65 -12.27 -4.74
CA THR A 102 1.49 -11.02 -5.51
C THR A 102 1.22 -9.86 -4.55
N GLY A 103 1.04 -8.67 -5.08
CA GLY A 103 0.54 -7.50 -4.37
C GLY A 103 -0.30 -6.62 -5.26
N ILE A 104 -0.96 -5.64 -4.68
CA ILE A 104 -1.74 -4.62 -5.39
C ILE A 104 -1.38 -3.26 -4.81
N VAL A 105 -1.04 -2.31 -5.67
CA VAL A 105 -1.10 -0.88 -5.36
C VAL A 105 -2.36 -0.31 -5.97
N ALA A 106 -3.10 0.46 -5.20
CA ALA A 106 -4.29 1.16 -5.65
C ALA A 106 -4.30 2.61 -5.16
N ILE A 107 -4.64 3.51 -6.05
CA ILE A 107 -4.96 4.91 -5.76
C ILE A 107 -6.45 5.05 -5.98
N TYR A 108 -7.16 5.45 -4.95
CA TYR A 108 -8.59 5.73 -5.04
C TYR A 108 -8.83 7.23 -4.86
N PHE A 109 -9.75 7.78 -5.64
CA PHE A 109 -10.31 9.10 -5.39
C PHE A 109 -11.77 9.19 -5.81
N SER A 110 -12.47 10.16 -5.24
CA SER A 110 -13.80 10.60 -5.72
C SER A 110 -13.79 12.10 -5.97
N SER A 111 -14.45 12.54 -7.03
CA SER A 111 -14.55 13.94 -7.43
C SER A 111 -15.85 14.23 -8.17
N ASP A 112 -16.15 15.48 -8.36
CA ASP A 112 -17.20 15.87 -9.30
C ASP A 112 -16.84 15.39 -10.71
N HIS A 113 -17.85 15.11 -11.54
CA HIS A 113 -17.64 14.58 -12.88
C HIS A 113 -16.75 15.48 -13.75
N SER A 114 -16.87 16.79 -13.60
CA SER A 114 -16.09 17.79 -14.34
C SER A 114 -14.60 17.81 -13.95
N ASN A 115 -14.27 17.34 -12.74
CA ASN A 115 -12.93 17.44 -12.18
C ASN A 115 -12.12 16.13 -12.30
N ALA A 116 -12.79 15.04 -12.70
CA ALA A 116 -12.19 13.70 -12.68
C ALA A 116 -10.94 13.59 -13.55
N GLU A 117 -10.96 14.14 -14.76
CA GLU A 117 -9.82 14.10 -15.67
C GLU A 117 -8.63 14.89 -15.13
N GLN A 118 -8.88 16.08 -14.59
CA GLN A 118 -7.83 16.87 -13.96
C GLN A 118 -7.22 16.17 -12.73
N CYS A 119 -8.03 15.44 -11.95
CA CYS A 119 -7.49 14.60 -10.86
C CYS A 119 -6.54 13.53 -11.40
N ILE A 120 -6.93 12.85 -12.48
CA ILE A 120 -6.11 11.82 -13.12
C ILE A 120 -4.78 12.39 -13.60
N GLU A 121 -4.80 13.51 -14.32
CA GLU A 121 -3.58 14.20 -14.81
C GLU A 121 -2.63 14.58 -13.66
N LEU A 122 -3.17 15.11 -12.56
CA LEU A 122 -2.38 15.46 -11.39
C LEU A 122 -1.76 14.23 -10.72
N ILE A 123 -2.51 13.12 -10.62
CA ILE A 123 -2.02 11.85 -10.09
C ILE A 123 -0.89 11.32 -10.97
N GLU A 124 -1.09 11.25 -12.28
CA GLU A 124 -0.09 10.79 -13.25
C GLU A 124 1.19 11.63 -13.19
N GLY A 125 1.04 12.94 -13.02
CA GLY A 125 2.17 13.84 -12.81
C GLY A 125 2.98 13.52 -11.54
N GLN A 126 2.33 13.10 -10.44
CA GLN A 126 3.06 12.67 -9.23
C GLN A 126 3.70 11.28 -9.41
N LEU A 127 3.01 10.36 -10.06
CA LEU A 127 3.56 9.04 -10.39
C LEU A 127 4.81 9.18 -11.28
N HIS A 128 4.75 10.02 -12.31
CA HIS A 128 5.88 10.29 -13.18
C HIS A 128 7.08 10.85 -12.40
N LYS A 129 6.86 11.82 -11.50
CA LYS A 129 7.93 12.39 -10.65
C LYS A 129 8.58 11.33 -9.77
N LEU A 130 7.81 10.47 -9.11
CA LEU A 130 8.36 9.42 -8.25
C LEU A 130 9.18 8.38 -9.02
N ARG A 131 8.84 8.14 -10.29
CA ARG A 131 9.56 7.23 -11.19
C ARG A 131 10.85 7.81 -11.73
N THR A 132 10.91 9.13 -11.95
CA THR A 132 11.98 9.75 -12.72
C THR A 132 12.93 10.63 -11.89
N VAL A 133 12.46 11.11 -10.73
CA VAL A 133 13.22 12.04 -9.89
C VAL A 133 13.43 11.45 -8.50
N PRO A 134 14.66 11.03 -8.17
CA PRO A 134 14.96 10.54 -6.83
C PRO A 134 14.68 11.60 -5.76
N LEU A 135 14.18 11.17 -4.61
CA LEU A 135 13.98 12.05 -3.47
C LEU A 135 15.30 12.64 -2.99
N THR A 136 15.31 13.91 -2.64
CA THR A 136 16.44 14.54 -1.96
C THR A 136 16.69 13.90 -0.60
N ALA A 137 17.91 14.01 -0.08
CA ALA A 137 18.24 13.47 1.25
C ALA A 137 17.31 13.99 2.35
N ARG A 138 16.89 15.25 2.28
CA ARG A 138 15.95 15.86 3.23
C ARG A 138 14.54 15.23 3.10
N GLN A 139 14.01 15.09 1.89
CA GLN A 139 12.71 14.48 1.65
C GLN A 139 12.66 13.03 2.13
N LEU A 140 13.69 12.24 1.78
CA LEU A 140 13.80 10.85 2.21
C LEU A 140 13.87 10.73 3.74
N SER A 141 14.68 11.56 4.40
CA SER A 141 14.79 11.57 5.86
C SER A 141 13.47 11.89 6.54
N MET A 142 12.73 12.89 6.03
CA MET A 142 11.41 13.24 6.55
C MET A 142 10.40 12.12 6.35
N ALA A 143 10.36 11.52 5.17
CA ALA A 143 9.46 10.41 4.86
C ALA A 143 9.71 9.19 5.75
N LYS A 144 10.98 8.81 5.97
CA LYS A 144 11.34 7.72 6.89
C LYS A 144 10.91 8.00 8.32
N LYS A 145 11.17 9.20 8.83
CA LYS A 145 10.77 9.59 10.18
C LYS A 145 9.25 9.50 10.37
N GLN A 146 8.49 10.01 9.41
CA GLN A 146 7.03 9.96 9.42
C GLN A 146 6.53 8.52 9.37
N PHE A 147 7.07 7.68 8.50
CA PHE A 147 6.68 6.29 8.35
C PHE A 147 6.97 5.48 9.63
N ILE A 148 8.15 5.68 10.23
CA ILE A 148 8.51 5.08 11.53
C ILE A 148 7.54 5.52 12.63
N ALA A 149 7.18 6.81 12.69
CA ALA A 149 6.20 7.29 13.66
C ALA A 149 4.81 6.66 13.48
N GLN A 150 4.35 6.49 12.25
CA GLN A 150 3.09 5.79 11.96
C GLN A 150 3.14 4.32 12.40
N LEU A 151 4.26 3.62 12.15
CA LEU A 151 4.46 2.25 12.61
C LEU A 151 4.45 2.16 14.14
N ALA A 152 5.12 3.11 14.82
CA ALA A 152 5.12 3.17 16.27
C ALA A 152 3.71 3.34 16.83
N ILE A 153 2.94 4.31 16.33
CA ILE A 153 1.56 4.55 16.74
C ILE A 153 0.69 3.32 16.51
N SER A 154 0.82 2.66 15.35
CA SER A 154 0.04 1.46 15.05
C SER A 154 0.38 0.28 15.96
N SER A 155 1.61 0.20 16.46
CA SER A 155 2.07 -0.86 17.37
C SER A 155 1.68 -0.65 18.83
N GLU A 156 1.18 0.53 19.22
CA GLU A 156 0.66 0.78 20.57
C GLU A 156 -0.61 -0.03 20.86
N SER A 157 -1.37 -0.39 19.82
CA SER A 157 -2.50 -1.32 19.96
C SER A 157 -1.99 -2.74 20.13
N ASN A 158 -2.19 -3.33 21.29
CA ASN A 158 -1.83 -4.72 21.57
C ASN A 158 -2.51 -5.70 20.61
N GLU A 159 -3.74 -5.42 20.19
CA GLU A 159 -4.47 -6.21 19.19
C GLU A 159 -3.77 -6.15 17.83
N SER A 160 -3.46 -4.96 17.34
CA SER A 160 -2.77 -4.77 16.07
C SER A 160 -1.38 -5.42 16.08
N TYR A 161 -0.66 -5.29 17.17
CA TYR A 161 0.65 -5.93 17.35
C TYR A 161 0.53 -7.46 17.34
N MET A 162 -0.41 -8.02 18.09
CA MET A 162 -0.66 -9.46 18.16
C MET A 162 -1.01 -10.04 16.79
N LEU A 163 -1.93 -9.41 16.05
CA LEU A 163 -2.33 -9.85 14.71
C LEU A 163 -1.17 -9.73 13.72
N GLY A 164 -0.40 -8.65 13.79
CA GLY A 164 0.79 -8.44 12.97
C GLY A 164 1.88 -9.50 13.24
N ALA A 165 2.17 -9.76 14.50
CA ALA A 165 3.12 -10.77 14.93
C ALA A 165 2.70 -12.19 14.50
N GLY A 166 1.41 -12.54 14.68
CA GLY A 166 0.85 -13.81 14.23
C GLY A 166 0.96 -14.00 12.72
N LYS A 167 0.64 -12.95 11.95
CA LYS A 167 0.81 -12.96 10.49
C LYS A 167 2.27 -13.11 10.08
N SER A 168 3.19 -12.40 10.74
CA SER A 168 4.63 -12.49 10.47
C SER A 168 5.16 -13.89 10.73
N LEU A 169 4.76 -14.51 11.84
CA LEU A 169 5.14 -15.89 12.16
C LEU A 169 4.67 -16.87 11.09
N LEU A 170 3.41 -16.75 10.66
CA LEU A 170 2.83 -17.66 9.65
C LEU A 170 3.46 -17.50 8.25
N VAL A 171 3.97 -16.33 7.92
CA VAL A 171 4.49 -16.01 6.56
C VAL A 171 6.01 -16.11 6.50
N HIS A 172 6.71 -15.69 7.55
CA HIS A 172 8.17 -15.55 7.56
C HIS A 172 8.84 -16.49 8.54
N ASP A 173 8.07 -17.33 9.25
CA ASP A 173 8.57 -18.20 10.34
C ASP A 173 9.35 -17.43 11.41
N GLY A 174 9.01 -16.15 11.60
CA GLY A 174 9.68 -15.28 12.57
C GLY A 174 8.96 -13.97 12.77
N ILE A 175 9.32 -13.28 13.85
CA ILE A 175 8.76 -11.96 14.21
C ILE A 175 9.93 -10.98 14.32
N ASP A 176 9.95 -9.98 13.44
CA ASP A 176 10.86 -8.84 13.59
C ASP A 176 10.44 -8.00 14.79
N THR A 177 11.42 -7.61 15.61
CA THR A 177 11.18 -6.57 16.63
C THR A 177 10.93 -5.23 15.95
N MET A 178 10.22 -4.32 16.62
CA MET A 178 9.99 -2.98 16.06
C MET A 178 11.30 -2.25 15.74
N GLU A 179 12.35 -2.46 16.54
CA GLU A 179 13.67 -1.88 16.29
C GLU A 179 14.32 -2.42 15.01
N GLN A 180 14.15 -3.71 14.71
CA GLN A 180 14.59 -4.32 13.46
C GLN A 180 13.82 -3.73 12.27
N VAL A 181 12.50 -3.54 12.39
CA VAL A 181 11.66 -2.91 11.37
C VAL A 181 12.12 -1.47 11.13
N TYR A 182 12.35 -0.69 12.19
CA TYR A 182 12.84 0.70 12.07
C TYR A 182 14.23 0.76 11.41
N ALA A 183 15.12 -0.18 11.75
CA ALA A 183 16.45 -0.26 11.11
C ALA A 183 16.32 -0.53 9.60
N LYS A 184 15.44 -1.45 9.19
CA LYS A 184 15.14 -1.71 7.77
C LYS A 184 14.62 -0.46 7.06
N VAL A 185 13.70 0.30 7.67
CA VAL A 185 13.20 1.56 7.10
C VAL A 185 14.31 2.62 7.01
N ARG A 186 15.15 2.77 8.04
CA ARG A 186 16.28 3.71 8.03
C ARG A 186 17.30 3.40 6.93
N ALA A 187 17.49 2.13 6.59
CA ALA A 187 18.43 1.69 5.56
C ALA A 187 17.97 1.95 4.13
N LEU A 188 16.67 2.21 3.88
CA LEU A 188 16.15 2.46 2.53
C LEU A 188 16.86 3.65 1.87
N THR A 189 17.06 3.58 0.56
CA THR A 189 17.69 4.63 -0.25
C THR A 189 16.70 5.26 -1.22
N ALA A 190 16.96 6.49 -1.66
CA ALA A 190 16.14 7.15 -2.67
C ALA A 190 16.11 6.36 -3.99
N ARG A 191 17.21 5.73 -4.34
CA ARG A 191 17.35 4.89 -5.53
C ARG A 191 16.38 3.69 -5.46
N GLN A 192 16.34 2.95 -4.35
CA GLN A 192 15.40 1.83 -4.17
C GLN A 192 13.94 2.28 -4.33
N LEU A 193 13.59 3.47 -3.81
CA LEU A 193 12.24 4.00 -3.94
C LEU A 193 11.90 4.33 -5.41
N THR A 194 12.84 4.92 -6.15
CA THR A 194 12.64 5.23 -7.58
C THR A 194 12.53 3.95 -8.41
N GLU A 195 13.39 2.95 -8.16
CA GLU A 195 13.37 1.66 -8.88
C GLU A 195 12.03 0.93 -8.69
N VAL A 196 11.51 0.83 -7.47
CA VAL A 196 10.20 0.20 -7.24
C VAL A 196 9.05 1.03 -7.78
N ALA A 197 9.16 2.36 -7.76
CA ALA A 197 8.15 3.24 -8.35
C ALA A 197 8.13 3.09 -9.87
N GLU A 198 9.27 2.98 -10.52
CA GLU A 198 9.34 2.76 -11.97
C GLU A 198 8.72 1.42 -12.37
N GLU A 199 9.05 0.34 -11.66
CA GLU A 199 8.50 -0.98 -11.97
C GLU A 199 6.98 -1.05 -11.76
N VAL A 200 6.48 -0.49 -10.65
CA VAL A 200 5.08 -0.68 -10.26
C VAL A 200 4.15 0.37 -10.85
N PHE A 201 4.62 1.61 -11.04
CA PHE A 201 3.77 2.71 -11.52
C PHE A 201 3.87 2.97 -13.03
N SER A 202 4.63 2.16 -13.78
CA SER A 202 4.80 2.37 -15.24
C SER A 202 3.59 1.95 -16.06
N ASP A 203 2.88 0.93 -15.63
CA ASP A 203 1.76 0.34 -16.37
C ASP A 203 0.60 0.11 -15.42
N MET A 204 -0.20 1.15 -15.19
CA MET A 204 -1.32 1.12 -14.25
C MET A 204 -2.67 0.99 -14.98
N SER A 205 -3.51 0.13 -14.45
CA SER A 205 -4.91 0.01 -14.86
C SER A 205 -5.73 1.15 -14.30
N ARG A 206 -6.81 1.51 -15.02
CA ARG A 206 -7.78 2.54 -14.59
C ARG A 206 -9.20 2.02 -14.67
N LEU A 207 -9.94 2.15 -13.58
CA LEU A 207 -11.37 1.84 -13.50
C LEU A 207 -12.12 3.08 -13.03
N ILE A 208 -13.06 3.53 -13.83
CA ILE A 208 -13.86 4.75 -13.59
C ILE A 208 -15.33 4.37 -13.50
N TYR A 209 -15.99 4.79 -12.43
CA TYR A 209 -17.45 4.77 -12.28
C TYR A 209 -17.98 6.20 -12.34
N LYS A 210 -18.95 6.47 -13.23
CA LYS A 210 -19.60 7.78 -13.40
C LYS A 210 -21.06 7.65 -13.83
#